data_48581d2822397dc95dcabcaf77fae896
#
_entry.id   48581d2822397dc95dcabcaf77fae896
#
_cell.length_a   1.000
_cell.length_b   1.000
_cell.length_c   1.000
_cell.angle_alpha   90.00
_cell.angle_beta   90.00
_cell.angle_gamma   90.00
#
_symmetry.space_group_name_H-M   'P 1'
#
loop_
_entity.id
_entity.type
_entity.pdbx_description
1 polymer ?
#
loop_
_entity_poly.entity_id
_entity_poly.type
_entity_poly.pdbx_seq_one_letter_code
_entity_poly.pdbx_strand_id
1 'polypeptide(L)'
;MISPGSRYVALGSSFAAGPGIDPIVHAPAGRSGNNYAHLVAAELGLELTDVTYSGATTAHVLDTRQDEAAPQLDAVTADTALVTITVGGNDLEYVGTFIRGSFLNTLAKPATILGRRVANRIRARVSYLKDEAAYQAVADSLVTVVENVRERSPGARILLVDYLSLVGPSTRPRLDVPLNEEQLPSVAMMADGLAAAFAKAAATTGVELIAASAASQDHAIGSAEPWTTGFTLRPPSLGGVVPYHPNAAGMRAVADLVVQTLRR
;
A
#
# COMPACT_ATOMS: atom_id res chain seq x y z
N MET A 1 6.13 26.13 -7.24
CA MET A 1 5.40 25.29 -8.21
C MET A 1 6.37 24.18 -8.66
N ILE A 2 5.89 22.93 -8.73
CA ILE A 2 6.68 21.83 -9.28
C ILE A 2 6.73 22.01 -10.80
N SER A 3 7.92 22.00 -11.38
CA SER A 3 8.16 22.21 -12.82
C SER A 3 8.92 21.02 -13.41
N PRO A 4 8.87 20.82 -14.73
CA PRO A 4 9.70 19.80 -15.37
C PRO A 4 11.19 19.94 -14.96
N GLY A 5 11.86 18.81 -14.74
CA GLY A 5 13.22 18.74 -14.18
C GLY A 5 13.30 18.86 -12.66
N SER A 6 12.18 19.11 -11.95
CA SER A 6 12.19 19.12 -10.47
C SER A 6 12.46 17.73 -9.91
N ARG A 7 13.25 17.65 -8.82
CA ARG A 7 13.55 16.39 -8.14
C ARG A 7 12.34 15.86 -7.38
N TYR A 8 11.98 14.64 -7.67
CA TYR A 8 10.89 13.89 -7.04
C TYR A 8 11.44 12.65 -6.34
N VAL A 9 11.12 12.46 -5.06
CA VAL A 9 11.48 11.27 -4.27
C VAL A 9 10.21 10.50 -3.90
N ALA A 10 10.18 9.22 -4.22
CA ALA A 10 9.10 8.32 -3.83
C ALA A 10 9.54 7.41 -2.68
N LEU A 11 8.86 7.50 -1.54
CA LEU A 11 9.06 6.71 -0.33
C LEU A 11 7.87 5.76 -0.17
N GLY A 12 8.14 4.52 0.24
CA GLY A 12 7.02 3.63 0.53
C GLY A 12 7.31 2.15 0.48
N SER A 13 6.23 1.40 0.63
CA SER A 13 6.21 -0.06 0.63
C SER A 13 5.72 -0.61 -0.73
N SER A 14 5.25 -1.85 -0.73
CA SER A 14 4.81 -2.55 -1.95
C SER A 14 3.66 -1.86 -2.69
N PHE A 15 2.77 -1.11 -1.99
CA PHE A 15 1.71 -0.33 -2.63
C PHE A 15 2.23 0.88 -3.42
N ALA A 16 3.45 1.31 -3.15
CA ALA A 16 4.16 2.27 -3.99
C ALA A 16 5.06 1.59 -5.02
N ALA A 17 5.76 0.51 -4.63
CA ALA A 17 6.72 -0.17 -5.50
C ALA A 17 6.07 -0.89 -6.70
N GLY A 18 4.85 -1.42 -6.57
CA GLY A 18 4.13 -2.09 -7.66
C GLY A 18 4.65 -3.47 -8.02
N PRO A 19 4.89 -4.38 -7.03
CA PRO A 19 5.46 -5.69 -7.32
C PRO A 19 4.57 -6.51 -8.26
N GLY A 20 5.21 -7.16 -9.22
CA GLY A 20 4.51 -7.99 -10.22
C GLY A 20 3.95 -7.23 -11.41
N ILE A 21 4.23 -5.93 -11.53
CA ILE A 21 3.87 -5.10 -12.71
C ILE A 21 5.13 -4.86 -13.54
N ASP A 22 5.18 -5.38 -14.75
CA ASP A 22 6.34 -5.20 -15.64
C ASP A 22 6.42 -3.76 -16.21
N PRO A 23 7.64 -3.28 -16.52
CA PRO A 23 8.94 -3.93 -16.28
C PRO A 23 9.36 -3.80 -14.80
N ILE A 24 9.97 -4.84 -14.24
CA ILE A 24 10.61 -4.76 -12.92
C ILE A 24 11.98 -4.09 -13.09
N VAL A 25 12.15 -2.91 -12.52
CA VAL A 25 13.40 -2.11 -12.59
C VAL A 25 14.34 -2.34 -11.42
N HIS A 26 13.86 -2.89 -10.30
CA HIS A 26 14.66 -3.28 -9.15
C HIS A 26 14.09 -4.54 -8.49
N ALA A 27 14.63 -5.70 -8.83
CA ALA A 27 14.10 -6.98 -8.43
C ALA A 27 14.05 -7.22 -6.88
N PRO A 28 15.08 -6.87 -6.08
CA PRO A 28 15.01 -7.05 -4.62
C PRO A 28 13.85 -6.30 -3.97
N ALA A 29 13.55 -5.08 -4.43
CA ALA A 29 12.43 -4.28 -3.94
C ALA A 29 11.07 -4.69 -4.56
N GLY A 30 11.07 -5.53 -5.59
CA GLY A 30 9.89 -5.76 -6.43
C GLY A 30 9.39 -4.47 -7.12
N ARG A 31 10.29 -3.52 -7.39
CA ARG A 31 9.93 -2.20 -7.91
C ARG A 31 9.65 -2.24 -9.39
N SER A 32 8.48 -1.74 -9.77
CA SER A 32 8.04 -1.62 -11.16
C SER A 32 8.43 -0.27 -11.76
N GLY A 33 8.84 -0.25 -13.02
CA GLY A 33 8.96 0.97 -13.83
C GLY A 33 7.60 1.54 -14.27
N ASN A 34 6.51 0.86 -13.96
CA ASN A 34 5.12 1.27 -14.18
C ASN A 34 4.35 1.47 -12.87
N ASN A 35 5.03 1.69 -11.74
CA ASN A 35 4.37 2.10 -10.53
C ASN A 35 3.91 3.57 -10.62
N TYR A 36 3.07 4.02 -9.68
CA TYR A 36 2.48 5.35 -9.77
C TYR A 36 3.54 6.47 -9.79
N ALA A 37 4.67 6.30 -9.09
CA ALA A 37 5.71 7.32 -9.04
C ALA A 37 6.40 7.52 -10.39
N HIS A 38 6.72 6.43 -11.10
CA HIS A 38 7.24 6.48 -12.46
C HIS A 38 6.25 7.11 -13.43
N LEU A 39 4.95 6.80 -13.30
CA LEU A 39 3.90 7.36 -14.15
C LEU A 39 3.74 8.87 -13.93
N VAL A 40 3.76 9.33 -12.67
CA VAL A 40 3.73 10.75 -12.30
C VAL A 40 4.95 11.47 -12.86
N ALA A 41 6.15 10.90 -12.66
CA ALA A 41 7.38 11.49 -13.13
C ALA A 41 7.42 11.64 -14.65
N ALA A 42 6.98 10.62 -15.37
CA ALA A 42 6.89 10.66 -16.84
C ALA A 42 5.90 11.71 -17.34
N GLU A 43 4.73 11.83 -16.68
CA GLU A 43 3.68 12.77 -17.11
C GLU A 43 4.04 14.24 -16.84
N LEU A 44 4.76 14.51 -15.73
CA LEU A 44 5.13 15.86 -15.32
C LEU A 44 6.58 16.23 -15.67
N GLY A 45 7.34 15.32 -16.27
CA GLY A 45 8.74 15.54 -16.64
C GLY A 45 9.67 15.70 -15.43
N LEU A 46 9.43 14.95 -14.32
CA LEU A 46 10.20 15.08 -13.09
C LEU A 46 11.40 14.12 -13.05
N GLU A 47 12.44 14.50 -12.32
CA GLU A 47 13.60 13.65 -12.06
C GLU A 47 13.31 12.76 -10.84
N LEU A 48 12.89 11.51 -11.10
CA LEU A 48 12.49 10.56 -10.06
C LEU A 48 13.67 9.86 -9.41
N THR A 49 13.70 9.88 -8.09
CA THR A 49 14.45 8.96 -7.23
C THR A 49 13.43 8.07 -6.50
N ASP A 50 13.20 6.87 -7.04
CA ASP A 50 12.30 5.90 -6.42
C ASP A 50 13.08 4.96 -5.51
N VAL A 51 12.85 5.05 -4.21
CA VAL A 51 13.44 4.19 -3.18
C VAL A 51 12.41 3.31 -2.48
N THR A 52 11.20 3.22 -3.04
CA THR A 52 10.16 2.33 -2.52
C THR A 52 10.62 0.87 -2.48
N TYR A 53 10.24 0.13 -1.44
CA TYR A 53 10.71 -1.23 -1.25
C TYR A 53 9.57 -2.11 -0.68
N SER A 54 9.24 -3.22 -1.34
CA SER A 54 8.20 -4.14 -0.87
C SER A 54 8.52 -4.66 0.52
N GLY A 55 7.54 -4.66 1.42
CA GLY A 55 7.74 -5.05 2.82
C GLY A 55 8.24 -3.93 3.74
N ALA A 56 8.55 -2.73 3.22
CA ALA A 56 9.01 -1.62 4.05
C ALA A 56 7.95 -1.23 5.11
N THR A 57 8.43 -0.99 6.33
CA THR A 57 7.71 -0.36 7.43
C THR A 57 8.11 1.11 7.54
N THR A 58 7.46 1.85 8.42
CA THR A 58 7.84 3.24 8.73
C THR A 58 9.28 3.33 9.25
N ALA A 59 9.77 2.35 10.02
CA ALA A 59 11.16 2.30 10.47
C ALA A 59 12.16 2.21 9.30
N HIS A 60 11.85 1.42 8.25
CA HIS A 60 12.71 1.33 7.04
C HIS A 60 12.73 2.64 6.23
N VAL A 61 11.70 3.46 6.37
CA VAL A 61 11.73 4.81 5.80
C VAL A 61 12.62 5.71 6.64
N LEU A 62 12.51 5.67 7.97
CA LEU A 62 13.16 6.59 8.89
C LEU A 62 14.67 6.36 9.03
N ASP A 63 15.09 5.21 9.55
CA ASP A 63 16.45 4.98 10.03
C ASP A 63 16.95 3.53 9.91
N THR A 64 16.07 2.59 9.64
CA THR A 64 16.41 1.17 9.60
C THR A 64 16.71 0.73 8.18
N ARG A 65 17.80 0.01 7.98
CA ARG A 65 18.12 -0.63 6.70
C ARG A 65 17.15 -1.76 6.41
N GLN A 66 16.80 -1.92 5.13
CA GLN A 66 16.05 -3.08 4.67
C GLN A 66 16.92 -3.87 3.69
N ASP A 67 17.31 -5.08 4.06
CA ASP A 67 18.34 -5.85 3.35
C ASP A 67 19.60 -5.00 3.15
N GLU A 68 20.06 -4.84 1.91
CA GLU A 68 21.21 -3.99 1.55
C GLU A 68 20.82 -2.51 1.33
N ALA A 69 19.53 -2.18 1.29
CA ALA A 69 19.08 -0.82 1.05
C ALA A 69 19.26 0.08 2.29
N ALA A 70 19.73 1.31 2.08
CA ALA A 70 19.78 2.34 3.10
C ALA A 70 18.35 2.78 3.50
N PRO A 71 18.17 3.45 4.65
CA PRO A 71 16.91 4.08 5.00
C PRO A 71 16.42 4.98 3.86
N GLN A 72 15.11 4.92 3.57
CA GLN A 72 14.58 5.60 2.38
C GLN A 72 14.71 7.13 2.46
N LEU A 73 14.67 7.70 3.66
CA LEU A 73 14.89 9.13 3.89
C LEU A 73 16.25 9.65 3.42
N ASP A 74 17.25 8.79 3.28
CA ASP A 74 18.56 9.20 2.77
C ASP A 74 18.52 9.68 1.31
N ALA A 75 17.47 9.34 0.58
CA ALA A 75 17.23 9.85 -0.78
C ALA A 75 16.69 11.29 -0.81
N VAL A 76 16.14 11.79 0.31
CA VAL A 76 15.61 13.16 0.41
C VAL A 76 16.74 14.13 0.66
N THR A 77 16.93 15.08 -0.25
CA THR A 77 17.97 16.12 -0.21
C THR A 77 17.33 17.51 -0.25
N ALA A 78 18.09 18.54 0.08
CA ALA A 78 17.57 19.91 0.21
C ALA A 78 16.95 20.48 -1.08
N ASP A 79 17.29 19.92 -2.24
CA ASP A 79 16.76 20.26 -3.57
C ASP A 79 15.54 19.40 -3.98
N THR A 80 15.06 18.50 -3.11
CA THR A 80 13.86 17.71 -3.38
C THR A 80 12.64 18.61 -3.42
N ALA A 81 11.90 18.61 -4.54
CA ALA A 81 10.73 19.46 -4.73
C ALA A 81 9.41 18.73 -4.44
N LEU A 82 9.38 17.41 -4.61
CA LEU A 82 8.21 16.58 -4.37
C LEU A 82 8.59 15.31 -3.61
N VAL A 83 7.79 14.95 -2.62
CA VAL A 83 7.87 13.65 -1.94
C VAL A 83 6.49 13.01 -1.89
N THR A 84 6.36 11.77 -2.31
CA THR A 84 5.16 10.94 -2.05
C THR A 84 5.50 9.84 -1.06
N ILE A 85 4.57 9.52 -0.16
CA ILE A 85 4.78 8.57 0.95
C ILE A 85 3.61 7.59 0.99
N THR A 86 3.89 6.29 0.81
CA THR A 86 2.91 5.20 0.93
C THR A 86 3.51 4.08 1.79
N VAL A 87 3.42 4.19 3.11
CA VAL A 87 3.98 3.26 4.09
C VAL A 87 3.08 3.14 5.32
N GLY A 88 3.25 2.13 6.14
CA GLY A 88 2.46 1.91 7.38
C GLY A 88 1.57 0.66 7.33
N GLY A 89 1.26 0.15 6.14
CA GLY A 89 0.50 -1.09 6.02
C GLY A 89 1.23 -2.32 6.58
N ASN A 90 2.56 -2.38 6.44
CA ASN A 90 3.35 -3.48 7.00
C ASN A 90 3.53 -3.37 8.52
N ASP A 91 3.47 -2.18 9.08
CA ASP A 91 3.46 -1.93 10.54
C ASP A 91 2.23 -2.57 11.20
N LEU A 92 1.12 -2.65 10.46
CA LEU A 92 -0.13 -3.33 10.87
C LEU A 92 -0.23 -4.77 10.36
N GLU A 93 0.76 -5.30 9.63
CA GLU A 93 0.64 -6.56 8.88
C GLU A 93 -0.60 -6.60 7.95
N TYR A 94 -1.01 -5.47 7.38
CA TYR A 94 -2.25 -5.32 6.63
C TYR A 94 -2.42 -6.41 5.57
N VAL A 95 -1.60 -6.41 4.53
CA VAL A 95 -1.67 -7.42 3.45
C VAL A 95 -1.28 -8.81 3.94
N GLY A 96 -0.31 -8.92 4.85
CA GLY A 96 0.12 -10.19 5.43
C GLY A 96 -1.02 -10.92 6.15
N THR A 97 -1.88 -10.18 6.86
CA THR A 97 -3.06 -10.73 7.52
C THR A 97 -4.09 -11.26 6.52
N PHE A 98 -4.31 -10.54 5.40
CA PHE A 98 -5.19 -11.00 4.32
C PHE A 98 -4.67 -12.28 3.66
N ILE A 99 -3.40 -12.32 3.30
CA ILE A 99 -2.77 -13.49 2.68
C ILE A 99 -2.87 -14.69 3.61
N ARG A 100 -2.51 -14.52 4.89
CA ARG A 100 -2.57 -15.59 5.90
C ARG A 100 -3.99 -16.11 6.10
N GLY A 101 -4.97 -15.21 6.22
CA GLY A 101 -6.38 -15.58 6.35
C GLY A 101 -6.92 -16.32 5.14
N SER A 102 -6.61 -15.85 3.95
CA SER A 102 -6.99 -16.49 2.69
C SER A 102 -6.38 -17.88 2.53
N PHE A 103 -5.11 -18.02 2.88
CA PHE A 103 -4.42 -19.32 2.87
C PHE A 103 -5.07 -20.31 3.86
N LEU A 104 -5.29 -19.89 5.11
CA LEU A 104 -5.92 -20.73 6.13
C LEU A 104 -7.37 -21.08 5.78
N ASN A 105 -8.13 -20.17 5.20
CA ASN A 105 -9.49 -20.47 4.73
C ASN A 105 -9.48 -21.47 3.57
N THR A 106 -8.52 -21.37 2.67
CA THR A 106 -8.35 -22.33 1.57
C THR A 106 -8.04 -23.72 2.11
N LEU A 107 -7.14 -23.84 3.11
CA LEU A 107 -6.84 -25.10 3.81
C LEU A 107 -8.03 -25.60 4.64
N ALA A 108 -8.85 -24.73 5.20
CA ALA A 108 -9.99 -25.13 6.01
C ALA A 108 -11.15 -25.73 5.17
N LYS A 109 -11.23 -25.45 3.86
CA LYS A 109 -12.26 -26.01 2.98
C LYS A 109 -12.30 -27.54 3.01
N PRO A 110 -11.21 -28.28 2.72
CA PRO A 110 -11.20 -29.74 2.82
C PRO A 110 -11.33 -30.23 4.28
N ALA A 111 -10.88 -29.46 5.28
CA ALA A 111 -11.00 -29.84 6.68
C ALA A 111 -12.45 -29.86 7.19
N THR A 112 -13.42 -29.28 6.45
CA THR A 112 -14.84 -29.43 6.78
C THR A 112 -15.32 -30.89 6.71
N ILE A 113 -14.68 -31.73 5.92
CA ILE A 113 -14.92 -33.18 5.87
C ILE A 113 -14.61 -33.84 7.22
N LEU A 114 -13.61 -33.34 7.94
CA LEU A 114 -13.23 -33.78 9.29
C LEU A 114 -14.08 -33.15 10.40
N GLY A 115 -15.00 -32.25 10.01
CA GLY A 115 -15.96 -31.58 10.88
C GLY A 115 -15.74 -30.07 10.98
N ARG A 116 -16.85 -29.34 11.11
CA ARG A 116 -16.88 -27.86 11.21
C ARG A 116 -15.98 -27.32 12.33
N ARG A 117 -15.85 -28.04 13.47
CA ARG A 117 -15.02 -27.62 14.60
C ARG A 117 -13.52 -27.52 14.21
N VAL A 118 -13.04 -28.47 13.40
CA VAL A 118 -11.65 -28.47 12.93
C VAL A 118 -11.42 -27.30 11.98
N ALA A 119 -12.29 -27.12 11.01
CA ALA A 119 -12.24 -26.00 10.06
C ALA A 119 -12.27 -24.64 10.79
N ASN A 120 -13.12 -24.46 11.78
CA ASN A 120 -13.24 -23.22 12.55
C ASN A 120 -11.97 -22.94 13.40
N ARG A 121 -11.33 -23.99 13.97
CA ARG A 121 -10.05 -23.83 14.67
C ARG A 121 -8.92 -23.34 13.74
N ILE A 122 -8.92 -23.77 12.50
CA ILE A 122 -7.94 -23.29 11.50
C ILE A 122 -8.19 -21.81 11.20
N ARG A 123 -9.44 -21.43 10.97
CA ARG A 123 -9.85 -20.04 10.66
C ARG A 123 -9.60 -19.05 11.81
N ALA A 124 -9.80 -19.49 13.05
CA ALA A 124 -9.65 -18.66 14.26
C ALA A 124 -8.19 -18.23 14.56
N ARG A 125 -7.21 -18.70 13.79
CA ARG A 125 -5.79 -18.34 13.95
C ARG A 125 -5.40 -16.98 13.41
N VAL A 126 -6.32 -16.26 12.76
CA VAL A 126 -6.08 -14.92 12.22
C VAL A 126 -7.07 -13.94 12.83
N SER A 127 -6.53 -12.91 13.46
CA SER A 127 -7.31 -11.72 13.85
C SER A 127 -7.10 -10.65 12.78
N TYR A 128 -8.20 -10.14 12.24
CA TYR A 128 -8.20 -9.02 11.30
C TYR A 128 -8.34 -7.68 12.00
N LEU A 129 -8.76 -7.68 13.26
CA LEU A 129 -8.92 -6.45 14.03
C LEU A 129 -7.60 -6.11 14.73
N LYS A 130 -7.20 -4.88 14.62
CA LYS A 130 -6.14 -4.24 15.40
C LYS A 130 -6.78 -3.33 16.43
N ASP A 131 -6.08 -3.07 17.51
CA ASP A 131 -6.53 -2.09 18.49
C ASP A 131 -6.30 -0.65 18.01
N GLU A 132 -6.96 0.29 18.62
CA GLU A 132 -6.84 1.72 18.30
C GLU A 132 -5.40 2.21 18.48
N ALA A 133 -4.67 1.66 19.46
CA ALA A 133 -3.28 2.02 19.71
C ALA A 133 -2.36 1.68 18.53
N ALA A 134 -2.63 0.58 17.81
CA ALA A 134 -1.85 0.21 16.63
C ALA A 134 -2.03 1.22 15.48
N TYR A 135 -3.27 1.66 15.24
CA TYR A 135 -3.54 2.69 14.22
C TYR A 135 -2.95 4.04 14.61
N GLN A 136 -3.04 4.39 15.91
CA GLN A 136 -2.42 5.59 16.44
C GLN A 136 -0.90 5.57 16.25
N ALA A 137 -0.24 4.45 16.53
CA ALA A 137 1.21 4.30 16.31
C ALA A 137 1.61 4.50 14.84
N VAL A 138 0.79 4.00 13.90
CA VAL A 138 1.02 4.27 12.46
C VAL A 138 0.86 5.75 12.14
N ALA A 139 -0.18 6.41 12.66
CA ALA A 139 -0.39 7.84 12.45
C ALA A 139 0.80 8.65 12.98
N ASP A 140 1.28 8.36 14.20
CA ASP A 140 2.42 9.04 14.81
C ASP A 140 3.72 8.79 14.02
N SER A 141 3.92 7.57 13.53
CA SER A 141 5.08 7.25 12.67
C SER A 141 5.03 7.99 11.34
N LEU A 142 3.85 8.13 10.72
CA LEU A 142 3.68 8.92 9.50
C LEU A 142 3.95 10.42 9.74
N VAL A 143 3.52 10.96 10.89
CA VAL A 143 3.87 12.33 11.31
C VAL A 143 5.40 12.48 11.39
N THR A 144 6.07 11.54 12.07
CA THR A 144 7.53 11.54 12.19
C THR A 144 8.22 11.49 10.82
N VAL A 145 7.72 10.66 9.89
CA VAL A 145 8.26 10.61 8.51
C VAL A 145 8.12 11.96 7.82
N VAL A 146 6.94 12.60 7.89
CA VAL A 146 6.69 13.91 7.27
C VAL A 146 7.60 14.99 7.86
N GLU A 147 7.78 15.02 9.18
CA GLU A 147 8.65 15.99 9.85
C GLU A 147 10.11 15.83 9.43
N ASN A 148 10.61 14.59 9.36
CA ASN A 148 11.96 14.30 8.89
C ASN A 148 12.17 14.68 7.41
N VAL A 149 11.16 14.50 6.55
CA VAL A 149 11.21 15.01 5.17
C VAL A 149 11.31 16.52 5.15
N ARG A 150 10.54 17.24 5.97
CA ARG A 150 10.57 18.71 6.07
C ARG A 150 11.91 19.23 6.59
N GLU A 151 12.50 18.55 7.54
CA GLU A 151 13.85 18.93 8.05
C GLU A 151 14.89 18.82 6.94
N ARG A 152 14.85 17.78 6.11
CA ARG A 152 15.80 17.56 5.00
C ARG A 152 15.53 18.45 3.80
N SER A 153 14.26 18.71 3.49
CA SER A 153 13.83 19.56 2.38
C SER A 153 12.63 20.44 2.77
N PRO A 154 12.87 21.60 3.38
CA PRO A 154 11.81 22.50 3.85
C PRO A 154 10.89 23.03 2.73
N GLY A 155 11.36 23.04 1.48
CA GLY A 155 10.62 23.48 0.30
C GLY A 155 9.83 22.38 -0.42
N ALA A 156 9.96 21.12 0.00
CA ALA A 156 9.29 20.03 -0.68
C ALA A 156 7.77 20.07 -0.48
N ARG A 157 7.02 19.86 -1.56
CA ARG A 157 5.61 19.49 -1.48
C ARG A 157 5.53 18.03 -1.10
N ILE A 158 4.83 17.70 -0.01
CA ILE A 158 4.75 16.35 0.54
C ILE A 158 3.31 15.85 0.40
N LEU A 159 3.14 14.68 -0.20
CA LEU A 159 1.85 14.01 -0.36
C LEU A 159 1.87 12.68 0.40
N LEU A 160 0.97 12.51 1.34
CA LEU A 160 0.63 11.20 1.87
C LEU A 160 -0.34 10.53 0.89
N VAL A 161 0.00 9.33 0.43
CA VAL A 161 -0.85 8.53 -0.47
C VAL A 161 -1.29 7.29 0.28
N ASP A 162 -2.57 7.18 0.61
CA ASP A 162 -3.08 6.03 1.35
C ASP A 162 -3.25 4.79 0.45
N TYR A 163 -3.77 3.72 1.00
CA TYR A 163 -3.81 2.41 0.34
C TYR A 163 -5.09 2.22 -0.46
N LEU A 164 -4.97 1.66 -1.66
CA LEU A 164 -6.13 1.23 -2.44
C LEU A 164 -6.97 0.21 -1.64
N SER A 165 -8.29 0.33 -1.73
CA SER A 165 -9.24 -0.57 -1.08
C SER A 165 -9.17 -1.97 -1.68
N LEU A 166 -8.99 -2.97 -0.82
CA LEU A 166 -9.03 -4.38 -1.20
C LEU A 166 -10.46 -4.93 -1.17
N VAL A 167 -11.28 -4.40 -0.25
CA VAL A 167 -12.67 -4.81 -0.04
C VAL A 167 -13.57 -3.60 -0.27
N GLY A 168 -14.63 -3.80 -1.02
CA GLY A 168 -15.61 -2.75 -1.35
C GLY A 168 -17.02 -3.34 -1.57
N PRO A 169 -17.97 -2.53 -2.06
CA PRO A 169 -19.37 -2.93 -2.17
C PRO A 169 -19.62 -4.19 -3.02
N SER A 170 -18.76 -4.44 -4.01
CA SER A 170 -18.87 -5.61 -4.91
C SER A 170 -18.11 -6.84 -4.42
N THR A 171 -17.32 -6.73 -3.34
CA THR A 171 -16.51 -7.84 -2.84
C THR A 171 -17.39 -8.89 -2.17
N ARG A 172 -17.23 -10.15 -2.58
CA ARG A 172 -17.94 -11.31 -2.02
C ARG A 172 -16.95 -12.47 -1.84
N PRO A 173 -17.24 -13.44 -0.95
CA PRO A 173 -16.46 -14.67 -0.85
C PRO A 173 -16.41 -15.40 -2.21
N ARG A 174 -15.20 -15.62 -2.73
CA ARG A 174 -14.95 -16.30 -4.01
C ARG A 174 -13.53 -16.90 -4.03
N LEU A 175 -13.10 -17.46 -5.15
CA LEU A 175 -11.79 -18.14 -5.23
C LEU A 175 -10.63 -17.19 -5.00
N ASP A 176 -10.72 -15.97 -5.52
CA ASP A 176 -9.73 -14.91 -5.36
C ASP A 176 -9.97 -14.00 -4.13
N VAL A 177 -11.05 -14.27 -3.38
CA VAL A 177 -11.34 -13.73 -2.04
C VAL A 177 -11.80 -14.88 -1.15
N PRO A 178 -10.92 -15.80 -0.74
CA PRO A 178 -11.31 -16.97 0.04
C PRO A 178 -11.53 -16.64 1.54
N LEU A 179 -12.08 -15.47 1.81
CA LEU A 179 -12.60 -15.04 3.09
C LEU A 179 -14.08 -15.42 3.18
N ASN A 180 -14.61 -15.58 4.39
CA ASN A 180 -16.05 -15.78 4.59
C ASN A 180 -16.75 -14.42 4.83
N GLU A 181 -18.09 -14.43 4.78
CA GLU A 181 -18.89 -13.20 4.96
C GLU A 181 -18.71 -12.54 6.34
N GLU A 182 -18.40 -13.33 7.39
CA GLU A 182 -18.15 -12.82 8.73
C GLU A 182 -16.78 -12.10 8.84
N GLN A 183 -15.81 -12.46 7.98
CA GLN A 183 -14.48 -11.88 7.96
C GLN A 183 -14.39 -10.58 7.16
N LEU A 184 -15.20 -10.44 6.09
CA LEU A 184 -15.17 -9.28 5.21
C LEU A 184 -15.35 -7.94 5.95
N PRO A 185 -16.30 -7.79 6.90
CA PRO A 185 -16.43 -6.56 7.67
C PRO A 185 -15.18 -6.23 8.51
N SER A 186 -14.57 -7.23 9.15
CA SER A 186 -13.36 -7.01 9.95
C SER A 186 -12.18 -6.56 9.10
N VAL A 187 -12.10 -7.08 7.88
CA VAL A 187 -11.11 -6.70 6.89
C VAL A 187 -11.32 -5.27 6.39
N ALA A 188 -12.59 -4.89 6.12
CA ALA A 188 -12.95 -3.52 5.76
C ALA A 188 -12.59 -2.54 6.90
N MET A 189 -12.93 -2.88 8.15
CA MET A 189 -12.56 -2.07 9.32
C MET A 189 -11.06 -1.88 9.46
N MET A 190 -10.24 -2.88 9.14
CA MET A 190 -8.78 -2.75 9.16
C MET A 190 -8.29 -1.76 8.10
N ALA A 191 -8.88 -1.79 6.89
CA ALA A 191 -8.58 -0.83 5.82
C ALA A 191 -9.00 0.59 6.21
N ASP A 192 -10.20 0.75 6.79
CA ASP A 192 -10.72 2.04 7.27
C ASP A 192 -9.84 2.62 8.37
N GLY A 193 -9.37 1.78 9.32
CA GLY A 193 -8.46 2.19 10.37
C GLY A 193 -7.10 2.69 9.82
N LEU A 194 -6.56 2.02 8.80
CA LEU A 194 -5.34 2.45 8.12
C LEU A 194 -5.57 3.80 7.39
N ALA A 195 -6.67 3.94 6.66
CA ALA A 195 -7.01 5.20 5.98
C ALA A 195 -7.21 6.35 6.99
N ALA A 196 -7.84 6.08 8.14
CA ALA A 196 -7.99 7.05 9.21
C ALA A 196 -6.65 7.48 9.81
N ALA A 197 -5.68 6.57 9.94
CA ALA A 197 -4.33 6.90 10.39
C ALA A 197 -3.62 7.87 9.43
N PHE A 198 -3.75 7.66 8.11
CA PHE A 198 -3.25 8.60 7.09
C PHE A 198 -3.94 9.96 7.17
N ALA A 199 -5.26 9.98 7.29
CA ALA A 199 -6.02 11.23 7.41
C ALA A 199 -5.61 12.02 8.67
N LYS A 200 -5.40 11.32 9.80
CA LYS A 200 -4.93 11.92 11.04
C LYS A 200 -3.53 12.51 10.90
N ALA A 201 -2.59 11.77 10.30
CA ALA A 201 -1.24 12.26 10.04
C ALA A 201 -1.23 13.48 9.12
N ALA A 202 -2.02 13.46 8.04
CA ALA A 202 -2.18 14.59 7.13
C ALA A 202 -2.74 15.83 7.84
N ALA A 203 -3.78 15.67 8.65
CA ALA A 203 -4.36 16.76 9.43
C ALA A 203 -3.38 17.33 10.47
N THR A 204 -2.62 16.47 11.14
CA THR A 204 -1.64 16.87 12.16
C THR A 204 -0.48 17.66 11.54
N THR A 205 0.00 17.23 10.38
CA THR A 205 1.16 17.83 9.72
C THR A 205 0.79 18.92 8.71
N GLY A 206 -0.48 19.00 8.31
CA GLY A 206 -0.96 19.95 7.29
C GLY A 206 -0.48 19.61 5.87
N VAL A 207 -0.02 18.36 5.60
CA VAL A 207 0.31 17.91 4.25
C VAL A 207 -0.94 17.42 3.52
N GLU A 208 -0.86 17.35 2.20
CA GLU A 208 -1.96 16.87 1.38
C GLU A 208 -2.09 15.36 1.44
N LEU A 209 -3.33 14.87 1.51
CA LEU A 209 -3.68 13.46 1.43
C LEU A 209 -4.24 13.11 0.05
N ILE A 210 -3.65 12.13 -0.60
CA ILE A 210 -4.23 11.44 -1.75
C ILE A 210 -5.04 10.27 -1.22
N ALA A 211 -6.35 10.44 -1.15
CA ALA A 211 -7.29 9.45 -0.61
C ALA A 211 -7.57 8.33 -1.65
N ALA A 212 -6.56 7.53 -1.97
CA ALA A 212 -6.66 6.41 -2.89
C ALA A 212 -7.66 5.36 -2.40
N SER A 213 -7.77 5.17 -1.07
CA SER A 213 -8.76 4.31 -0.44
C SER A 213 -10.18 4.68 -0.83
N ALA A 214 -10.54 5.95 -0.68
CA ALA A 214 -11.88 6.45 -1.01
C ALA A 214 -12.16 6.37 -2.52
N ALA A 215 -11.16 6.71 -3.36
CA ALA A 215 -11.30 6.67 -4.81
C ALA A 215 -11.45 5.24 -5.37
N SER A 216 -10.99 4.22 -4.64
CA SER A 216 -10.96 2.83 -5.11
C SER A 216 -12.06 1.94 -4.54
N GLN A 217 -13.02 2.46 -3.77
CA GLN A 217 -14.10 1.65 -3.17
C GLN A 217 -14.88 0.85 -4.22
N ASP A 218 -15.24 1.48 -5.33
CA ASP A 218 -15.96 0.82 -6.43
C ASP A 218 -15.04 0.02 -7.36
N HIS A 219 -13.73 0.08 -7.15
CA HIS A 219 -12.68 -0.64 -7.85
C HIS A 219 -11.98 -1.71 -6.99
N ALA A 220 -12.57 -2.08 -5.87
CA ALA A 220 -12.08 -3.17 -5.03
C ALA A 220 -12.23 -4.54 -5.72
N ILE A 221 -11.63 -5.57 -5.11
CA ILE A 221 -11.65 -6.94 -5.65
C ILE A 221 -13.11 -7.41 -5.79
N GLY A 222 -13.47 -7.89 -6.99
CA GLY A 222 -14.83 -8.32 -7.32
C GLY A 222 -15.65 -7.31 -8.10
N SER A 223 -15.17 -6.07 -8.26
CA SER A 223 -15.76 -5.08 -9.17
C SER A 223 -15.52 -5.45 -10.65
N ALA A 224 -16.14 -4.72 -11.56
CA ALA A 224 -15.96 -4.91 -13.00
C ALA A 224 -14.52 -4.53 -13.45
N GLU A 225 -13.94 -3.53 -12.80
CA GLU A 225 -12.59 -3.01 -13.10
C GLU A 225 -11.77 -2.89 -11.80
N PRO A 226 -11.26 -4.02 -11.26
CA PRO A 226 -10.53 -3.98 -10.00
C PRO A 226 -9.15 -3.33 -10.16
N TRP A 227 -8.76 -2.48 -9.21
CA TRP A 227 -7.45 -1.83 -9.16
C TRP A 227 -6.42 -2.61 -8.33
N THR A 228 -6.87 -3.69 -7.70
CA THR A 228 -6.03 -4.58 -6.90
C THR A 228 -6.25 -6.03 -7.32
N THR A 229 -5.23 -6.85 -7.09
CA THR A 229 -5.26 -8.29 -7.38
C THR A 229 -5.93 -9.06 -6.27
N GLY A 230 -6.61 -10.13 -6.60
CA GLY A 230 -7.15 -11.10 -5.64
C GLY A 230 -6.11 -12.11 -5.16
N PHE A 231 -6.54 -13.02 -4.29
CA PHE A 231 -5.71 -14.12 -3.79
C PHE A 231 -5.46 -15.19 -4.85
N THR A 232 -4.23 -15.68 -4.91
CA THR A 232 -3.86 -16.85 -5.70
C THR A 232 -2.80 -17.67 -4.98
N LEU A 233 -2.82 -18.98 -5.16
CA LEU A 233 -1.73 -19.88 -4.75
C LEU A 233 -0.63 -20.00 -5.81
N ARG A 234 -0.86 -19.47 -7.01
CA ARG A 234 0.10 -19.51 -8.11
C ARG A 234 1.10 -18.37 -7.92
N PRO A 235 2.40 -18.67 -7.72
CA PRO A 235 3.39 -17.61 -7.52
C PRO A 235 3.64 -16.81 -8.80
N PRO A 236 4.11 -15.54 -8.71
CA PRO A 236 4.42 -14.71 -9.88
C PRO A 236 5.40 -15.39 -10.86
N SER A 237 6.40 -16.11 -10.36
CA SER A 237 7.36 -16.87 -11.18
C SER A 237 6.73 -17.91 -12.10
N LEU A 238 5.49 -18.32 -11.84
CA LEU A 238 4.70 -19.25 -12.67
C LEU A 238 3.52 -18.55 -13.35
N GLY A 239 3.59 -17.22 -13.52
CA GLY A 239 2.53 -16.41 -14.15
C GLY A 239 1.33 -16.13 -13.25
N GLY A 240 1.49 -16.23 -11.92
CA GLY A 240 0.55 -15.71 -10.95
C GLY A 240 0.73 -14.20 -10.75
N VAL A 241 -0.11 -13.61 -9.92
CA VAL A 241 0.00 -12.21 -9.48
C VAL A 241 0.50 -12.14 -8.04
N VAL A 242 0.99 -10.99 -7.63
CA VAL A 242 1.25 -10.72 -6.20
C VAL A 242 -0.10 -10.48 -5.52
N PRO A 243 -0.54 -11.34 -4.58
CA PRO A 243 -1.88 -11.25 -4.02
C PRO A 243 -2.11 -9.96 -3.24
N TYR A 244 -3.31 -9.38 -3.37
CA TYR A 244 -3.73 -8.21 -2.61
C TYR A 244 -2.84 -6.98 -2.78
N HIS A 245 -2.29 -6.80 -3.98
CA HIS A 245 -1.48 -5.63 -4.34
C HIS A 245 -2.12 -4.85 -5.48
N PRO A 246 -1.75 -3.58 -5.65
CA PRO A 246 -2.16 -2.81 -6.82
C PRO A 246 -1.79 -3.52 -8.12
N ASN A 247 -2.67 -3.45 -9.11
CA ASN A 247 -2.39 -3.83 -10.48
C ASN A 247 -2.02 -2.58 -11.32
N ALA A 248 -1.75 -2.74 -12.60
CA ALA A 248 -1.37 -1.63 -13.47
C ALA A 248 -2.46 -0.55 -13.57
N ALA A 249 -3.75 -0.93 -13.54
CA ALA A 249 -4.86 0.03 -13.54
C ALA A 249 -4.90 0.84 -12.22
N GLY A 250 -4.69 0.17 -11.09
CA GLY A 250 -4.60 0.84 -9.78
C GLY A 250 -3.43 1.80 -9.69
N MET A 251 -2.25 1.42 -10.19
CA MET A 251 -1.09 2.32 -10.24
C MET A 251 -1.36 3.54 -11.13
N ARG A 252 -2.01 3.36 -12.29
CA ARG A 252 -2.41 4.48 -13.15
C ARG A 252 -3.40 5.39 -12.43
N ALA A 253 -4.42 4.85 -11.78
CA ALA A 253 -5.41 5.63 -11.07
C ALA A 253 -4.79 6.46 -9.93
N VAL A 254 -3.87 5.88 -9.15
CA VAL A 254 -3.14 6.63 -8.11
C VAL A 254 -2.28 7.73 -8.74
N ALA A 255 -1.60 7.46 -9.86
CA ALA A 255 -0.83 8.48 -10.58
C ALA A 255 -1.72 9.64 -11.03
N ASP A 256 -2.89 9.35 -11.57
CA ASP A 256 -3.85 10.37 -12.04
C ASP A 256 -4.33 11.25 -10.87
N LEU A 257 -4.61 10.67 -9.70
CA LEU A 257 -4.97 11.41 -8.48
C LEU A 257 -3.83 12.34 -8.04
N VAL A 258 -2.59 11.85 -8.03
CA VAL A 258 -1.41 12.66 -7.68
C VAL A 258 -1.24 13.81 -8.68
N VAL A 259 -1.28 13.54 -9.98
CA VAL A 259 -1.13 14.56 -11.03
C VAL A 259 -2.22 15.61 -10.94
N GLN A 260 -3.49 15.21 -10.75
CA GLN A 260 -4.61 16.15 -10.56
C GLN A 260 -4.39 17.06 -9.35
N THR A 261 -3.88 16.51 -8.25
CA THR A 261 -3.57 17.29 -7.04
C THR A 261 -2.43 18.28 -7.28
N LEU A 262 -1.39 17.85 -7.99
CA LEU A 262 -0.23 18.71 -8.28
C LEU A 262 -0.53 19.85 -9.25
N ARG A 263 -1.57 19.71 -10.09
CA ARG A 263 -2.01 20.73 -11.06
C ARG A 263 -2.95 21.82 -10.46
N ARG A 264 -3.43 21.60 -9.24
CA ARG A 264 -4.23 22.60 -8.47
C ARG A 264 -3.33 23.60 -7.77
#